data_2e6b9e8bf22fd2fd8dcf3c70e1dec4a1
#
_entry.id   2e6b9e8bf22fd2fd8dcf3c70e1dec4a1
#
_cell.length_a   1.000
_cell.length_b   1.000
_cell.length_c   1.000
_cell.angle_alpha   90.00
_cell.angle_beta   90.00
_cell.angle_gamma   90.00
#
_symmetry.space_group_name_H-M   'P 1'
#
loop_
_entity.id
_entity.type
_entity.pdbx_description
1 polymer ?
#
loop_
_entity_poly.entity_id
_entity_poly.type
_entity_poly.pdbx_seq_one_letter_code
_entity_poly.pdbx_strand_id
1 'polypeptide(L)'
;MYTRILDTDDWVIEYDAENNQYRVSYFQDYHFVDEVLFDGGEWISVSERLPEECKEVLVTVKDDSADSPNYYTAVGWYYAGIWVVEDTVCHKVIAWMKPPKPYRKGE
;
A
#
# COMPACT_ATOMS: atom_id res chain seq x y z
N MET A 1 -13.63 5.03 -5.44
CA MET A 1 -13.85 3.60 -5.10
C MET A 1 -12.65 3.07 -4.33
N TYR A 2 -12.88 2.34 -3.25
CA TYR A 2 -11.80 1.76 -2.45
C TYR A 2 -11.35 0.43 -3.02
N THR A 3 -10.04 0.25 -3.12
CA THR A 3 -9.43 -1.00 -3.54
C THR A 3 -8.69 -1.59 -2.34
N ARG A 4 -8.96 -2.85 -2.02
CA ARG A 4 -8.29 -3.53 -0.92
C ARG A 4 -6.84 -3.80 -1.27
N ILE A 5 -5.92 -3.32 -0.43
CA ILE A 5 -4.49 -3.43 -0.67
C ILE A 5 -3.78 -4.30 0.37
N LEU A 6 -4.35 -4.45 1.56
CA LEU A 6 -3.82 -5.34 2.58
C LEU A 6 -4.97 -5.91 3.39
N ASP A 7 -4.91 -7.21 3.64
CA ASP A 7 -5.94 -7.93 4.37
C ASP A 7 -5.25 -8.87 5.37
N THR A 8 -5.40 -8.58 6.65
CA THR A 8 -4.88 -9.41 7.72
C THR A 8 -6.04 -9.82 8.63
N ASP A 9 -5.79 -10.73 9.58
CA ASP A 9 -6.82 -11.15 10.53
C ASP A 9 -7.28 -10.02 11.45
N ASP A 10 -6.42 -9.03 11.68
CA ASP A 10 -6.68 -7.95 12.64
C ASP A 10 -7.11 -6.65 11.98
N TRP A 11 -6.77 -6.45 10.71
CA TRP A 11 -7.10 -5.19 10.03
C TRP A 11 -7.03 -5.33 8.52
N VAL A 12 -7.77 -4.45 7.86
CA VAL A 12 -7.83 -4.38 6.40
C VAL A 12 -7.56 -2.94 5.99
N ILE A 13 -6.67 -2.73 5.03
CA ILE A 13 -6.43 -1.42 4.44
C ILE A 13 -6.98 -1.40 3.02
N GLU A 14 -7.76 -0.36 2.74
CA GLU A 14 -8.28 -0.08 1.41
C GLU A 14 -7.85 1.32 1.00
N TYR A 15 -7.64 1.53 -0.28
CA TYR A 15 -7.19 2.81 -0.81
C TYR A 15 -8.11 3.29 -1.91
N ASP A 16 -8.47 4.58 -1.85
CA ASP A 16 -9.24 5.26 -2.88
C ASP A 16 -8.31 6.20 -3.64
N ALA A 17 -7.94 5.82 -4.86
CA ALA A 17 -7.01 6.58 -5.67
C ALA A 17 -7.61 7.92 -6.14
N GLU A 18 -8.92 8.00 -6.33
CA GLU A 18 -9.58 9.23 -6.77
C GLU A 18 -9.50 10.33 -5.72
N ASN A 19 -9.64 9.95 -4.44
CA ASN A 19 -9.64 10.89 -3.33
C ASN A 19 -8.33 10.87 -2.53
N ASN A 20 -7.40 10.02 -2.90
CA ASN A 20 -6.12 9.83 -2.17
C ASN A 20 -6.39 9.63 -0.68
N GLN A 21 -7.21 8.65 -0.35
CA GLN A 21 -7.66 8.40 1.01
C GLN A 21 -7.58 6.93 1.35
N TYR A 22 -7.19 6.63 2.59
CA TYR A 22 -7.15 5.27 3.12
C TYR A 22 -8.32 5.03 4.04
N ARG A 23 -8.85 3.81 3.98
CA ARG A 23 -9.80 3.30 4.98
C ARG A 23 -9.17 2.10 5.66
N VAL A 24 -8.96 2.20 6.97
CA VAL A 24 -8.42 1.10 7.76
C VAL A 24 -9.55 0.57 8.63
N SER A 25 -9.89 -0.70 8.44
CA SER A 25 -10.92 -1.37 9.23
C SER A 25 -10.24 -2.33 10.19
N TYR A 26 -10.63 -2.30 11.45
CA TYR A 26 -10.05 -3.09 12.53
C TYR A 26 -11.00 -4.20 12.93
N PHE A 27 -10.44 -5.37 13.18
CA PHE A 27 -11.19 -6.56 13.57
C PHE A 27 -10.60 -7.16 14.83
N GLN A 28 -11.45 -7.79 15.63
CA GLN A 28 -11.06 -8.57 16.80
C GLN A 28 -11.86 -9.86 16.79
N ASP A 29 -11.18 -11.00 16.82
CA ASP A 29 -11.81 -12.32 16.73
C ASP A 29 -12.77 -12.42 15.53
N TYR A 30 -12.33 -11.90 14.37
CA TYR A 30 -13.08 -11.85 13.12
C TYR A 30 -14.33 -10.97 13.15
N HIS A 31 -14.51 -10.16 14.20
CA HIS A 31 -15.59 -9.18 14.30
C HIS A 31 -15.09 -7.78 14.02
N PHE A 32 -15.83 -7.03 13.20
CA PHE A 32 -15.54 -5.63 12.94
C PHE A 32 -15.63 -4.82 14.24
N VAL A 33 -14.60 -4.02 14.51
CA VAL A 33 -14.52 -3.21 15.71
C VAL A 33 -14.64 -1.73 15.39
N ASP A 34 -13.85 -1.24 14.44
CA ASP A 34 -13.77 0.18 14.14
C ASP A 34 -13.23 0.41 12.73
N GLU A 35 -13.45 1.62 12.24
CA GLU A 35 -12.97 2.07 10.94
C GLU A 35 -12.41 3.47 11.09
N VAL A 36 -11.23 3.72 10.51
CA VAL A 36 -10.60 5.04 10.54
C VAL A 36 -10.23 5.43 9.11
N LEU A 37 -10.50 6.68 8.75
CA LEU A 37 -10.10 7.24 7.46
C LEU A 37 -8.85 8.08 7.64
N PHE A 38 -7.91 7.94 6.71
CA PHE A 38 -6.68 8.71 6.68
C PHE A 38 -6.51 9.34 5.31
N ASP A 39 -6.00 10.55 5.28
CA ASP A 39 -5.58 11.16 4.02
C ASP A 39 -4.32 10.45 3.52
N GLY A 40 -4.27 10.18 2.22
CA GLY A 40 -3.08 9.65 1.60
C GLY A 40 -1.95 10.66 1.60
N GLY A 41 -0.72 10.17 1.61
CA GLY A 41 0.45 11.00 1.50
C GLY A 41 0.75 11.32 0.05
N GLU A 42 1.91 11.94 -0.16
CA GLU A 42 2.40 12.24 -1.49
C GLU A 42 3.14 11.03 -2.06
N TRP A 43 2.86 10.70 -3.31
CA TRP A 43 3.62 9.65 -4.01
C TRP A 43 5.04 10.14 -4.27
N ILE A 44 6.01 9.30 -3.96
CA ILE A 44 7.44 9.59 -4.14
C ILE A 44 7.94 8.73 -5.29
N SER A 45 8.50 9.37 -6.31
CA SER A 45 9.10 8.63 -7.43
C SER A 45 10.32 7.84 -6.95
N VAL A 46 10.46 6.61 -7.43
CA VAL A 46 11.63 5.79 -7.11
C VAL A 46 12.92 6.40 -7.65
N SER A 47 12.82 7.30 -8.63
CA SER A 47 14.00 8.03 -9.14
C SER A 47 14.43 9.17 -8.22
N GLU A 48 13.57 9.64 -7.32
CA GLU A 48 13.91 10.68 -6.35
C GLU A 48 14.57 10.08 -5.12
N ARG A 49 13.96 9.07 -4.53
CA ARG A 49 14.51 8.36 -3.38
C ARG A 49 13.81 7.02 -3.18
N LEU A 50 14.44 6.16 -2.40
CA LEU A 50 13.93 4.84 -2.06
C LEU A 50 13.48 4.81 -0.60
N PRO A 51 12.54 3.94 -0.23
CA PRO A 51 12.10 3.80 1.16
C PRO A 51 13.15 3.08 1.99
N GLU A 52 12.95 3.06 3.32
CA GLU A 52 13.74 2.20 4.20
C GLU A 52 13.58 0.74 3.77
N GLU A 53 14.70 0.01 3.81
CA GLU A 53 14.68 -1.40 3.44
C GLU A 53 13.83 -2.23 4.40
N CYS A 54 13.16 -3.23 3.85
CA CYS A 54 12.33 -4.19 4.58
C CYS A 54 11.10 -3.58 5.27
N LYS A 55 10.72 -2.35 4.93
CA LYS A 55 9.50 -1.73 5.43
C LYS A 55 8.40 -1.83 4.39
N GLU A 56 7.24 -2.31 4.80
CA GLU A 56 6.09 -2.35 3.89
C GLU A 56 5.63 -0.93 3.56
N VAL A 57 5.46 -0.67 2.27
CA VAL A 57 4.99 0.61 1.76
C VAL A 57 3.96 0.34 0.66
N LEU A 58 3.18 1.36 0.35
CA LEU A 58 2.34 1.30 -0.84
C LEU A 58 3.20 1.59 -2.05
N VAL A 59 2.92 0.88 -3.13
CA VAL A 59 3.65 1.07 -4.38
C VAL A 59 2.68 1.24 -5.52
N THR A 60 3.10 2.03 -6.51
CA THR A 60 2.43 2.08 -7.81
C THR A 60 3.25 1.26 -8.78
N VAL A 61 2.61 0.27 -9.37
CA VAL A 61 3.24 -0.63 -10.32
C VAL A 61 2.71 -0.34 -11.71
N LYS A 62 3.62 -0.26 -12.69
CA LYS A 62 3.25 -0.11 -14.08
C LYS A 62 3.14 -1.50 -14.70
N ASP A 63 1.96 -1.84 -15.18
CA ASP A 63 1.71 -3.12 -15.84
C ASP A 63 1.72 -2.92 -17.35
N ASP A 64 2.74 -3.44 -18.02
CA ASP A 64 2.92 -3.35 -19.48
C ASP A 64 2.39 -4.59 -20.22
N SER A 65 1.72 -5.49 -19.54
CA SER A 65 1.25 -6.75 -20.15
C SER A 65 0.11 -6.55 -21.15
N ALA A 66 -0.52 -5.38 -21.15
CA ALA A 66 -1.60 -5.06 -22.10
C ALA A 66 -1.10 -4.05 -23.15
N ASP A 67 -1.88 -3.85 -24.23
CA ASP A 67 -1.55 -2.89 -25.28
C ASP A 67 -1.47 -1.46 -24.76
N SER A 68 -2.21 -1.15 -23.70
CA SER A 68 -2.14 0.14 -23.04
C SER A 68 -1.55 -0.05 -21.65
N PRO A 69 -0.54 0.75 -21.23
CA PRO A 69 0.01 0.65 -19.90
C PRO A 69 -1.06 0.87 -18.84
N ASN A 70 -1.08 0.03 -17.84
CA ASN A 70 -1.97 0.12 -16.71
C ASN A 70 -1.16 0.36 -15.46
N TYR A 71 -1.74 1.08 -14.51
CA TYR A 71 -1.10 1.34 -13.22
C TYR A 71 -1.99 0.78 -12.13
N TYR A 72 -1.40 0.11 -11.15
CA TYR A 72 -2.16 -0.36 -10.00
C TYR A 72 -1.39 -0.12 -8.71
N THR A 73 -2.11 -0.09 -7.61
CA THR A 73 -1.58 0.11 -6.27
C THR A 73 -1.53 -1.22 -5.54
N ALA A 74 -0.42 -1.49 -4.88
CA ALA A 74 -0.22 -2.71 -4.11
C ALA A 74 0.63 -2.41 -2.88
N VAL A 75 0.86 -3.42 -2.05
CA VAL A 75 1.78 -3.35 -0.92
C VAL A 75 3.07 -4.06 -1.31
N GLY A 76 4.19 -3.44 -1.05
CA GLY A 76 5.49 -4.01 -1.36
C GLY A 76 6.56 -3.52 -0.40
N TRP A 77 7.77 -4.01 -0.60
CA TRP A 77 8.92 -3.59 0.18
C TRP A 77 10.18 -3.66 -0.69
N TYR A 78 11.19 -2.91 -0.29
CA TYR A 78 12.45 -2.78 -1.02
C TYR A 78 13.58 -3.35 -0.20
N TYR A 79 14.46 -4.11 -0.85
CA TYR A 79 15.66 -4.64 -0.21
C TYR A 79 16.75 -4.86 -1.25
N ALA A 80 17.93 -4.31 -1.00
CA ALA A 80 19.16 -4.57 -1.79
C ALA A 80 18.95 -4.39 -3.31
N GLY A 81 18.25 -3.35 -3.72
CA GLY A 81 18.02 -3.06 -5.14
C GLY A 81 16.84 -3.80 -5.75
N ILE A 82 16.08 -4.54 -4.94
CA ILE A 82 14.97 -5.36 -5.43
C ILE A 82 13.67 -4.91 -4.75
N TRP A 83 12.61 -4.76 -5.56
CA TRP A 83 11.26 -4.58 -5.05
C TRP A 83 10.53 -5.93 -5.00
N VAL A 84 9.87 -6.20 -3.91
CA VAL A 84 8.99 -7.36 -3.76
C VAL A 84 7.57 -6.85 -3.56
N VAL A 85 6.67 -7.28 -4.42
CA VAL A 85 5.26 -6.88 -4.40
C VAL A 85 4.43 -8.16 -4.41
N GLU A 86 3.57 -8.31 -3.40
CA GLU A 86 2.73 -9.50 -3.27
C GLU A 86 3.57 -10.80 -3.34
N ASP A 87 4.68 -10.83 -2.58
CA ASP A 87 5.61 -11.96 -2.48
C ASP A 87 6.31 -12.33 -3.79
N THR A 88 6.31 -11.42 -4.78
CA THR A 88 6.94 -11.64 -6.07
C THR A 88 7.89 -10.49 -6.39
N VAL A 89 9.05 -10.81 -6.94
CA VAL A 89 9.99 -9.77 -7.40
C VAL A 89 9.33 -8.96 -8.51
N CYS A 90 9.37 -7.64 -8.36
CA CYS A 90 8.73 -6.72 -9.31
C CYS A 90 9.75 -5.68 -9.78
N HIS A 91 9.90 -5.53 -11.08
CA HIS A 91 10.84 -4.58 -11.68
C HIS A 91 10.18 -3.29 -12.18
N LYS A 92 8.88 -3.13 -11.93
CA LYS A 92 8.10 -2.04 -12.51
C LYS A 92 7.45 -1.13 -11.48
N VAL A 93 8.01 -1.07 -10.27
CA VAL A 93 7.57 -0.09 -9.27
C VAL A 93 8.09 1.28 -9.69
N ILE A 94 7.19 2.24 -9.80
CA ILE A 94 7.53 3.59 -10.24
C ILE A 94 7.43 4.64 -9.13
N ALA A 95 6.63 4.38 -8.10
CA ALA A 95 6.45 5.29 -6.99
C ALA A 95 6.05 4.53 -5.74
N TRP A 96 6.24 5.15 -4.58
CA TRP A 96 5.89 4.56 -3.31
C TRP A 96 5.39 5.63 -2.34
N MET A 97 4.70 5.19 -1.29
CA MET A 97 4.15 6.07 -0.27
C MET A 97 4.03 5.28 1.02
N LYS A 98 4.33 5.92 2.16
CA LYS A 98 4.17 5.26 3.46
C LYS A 98 2.69 4.99 3.74
N PRO A 99 2.32 3.78 4.17
CA PRO A 99 0.95 3.54 4.59
C PRO A 99 0.66 4.23 5.92
N PRO A 100 -0.61 4.45 6.26
CA PRO A 100 -0.95 4.98 7.58
C PRO A 100 -0.54 3.99 8.66
N LYS A 101 -0.18 4.50 9.84
CA LYS A 101 0.12 3.62 10.97
C LYS A 101 -1.17 2.96 11.45
N PRO A 102 -1.16 1.64 11.70
CA PRO A 102 -2.31 0.99 12.30
C PRO A 102 -2.61 1.61 13.66
N TYR A 103 -3.89 1.75 13.95
CA TYR A 103 -4.34 2.20 15.26
C TYR A 103 -3.97 1.17 16.32
N ARG A 104 -3.46 1.65 17.46
CA ARG A 104 -3.20 0.80 18.62
C ARG A 104 -3.85 1.42 19.83
N LYS A 105 -4.78 0.70 20.45
CA LYS A 105 -5.44 1.15 21.65
C LYS A 105 -4.41 1.29 22.78
N GLY A 106 -4.39 2.46 23.44
CA GLY A 106 -3.49 2.72 24.54
C GLY A 106 -2.20 3.47 24.18
N GLU A 107 -2.02 3.79 22.93
CA GLU A 107 -0.90 4.63 22.46
C GLU A 107 -1.32 6.09 22.34
#